data_a9ef57b4b7f39d7f26e7cf119edca93c
#
_entry.id   a9ef57b4b7f39d7f26e7cf119edca93c
#
_cell.length_a   1.000
_cell.length_b   1.000
_cell.length_c   1.000
_cell.angle_alpha   90.00
_cell.angle_beta   90.00
_cell.angle_gamma   90.00
#
_symmetry.space_group_name_H-M   'P 1'
#
loop_
_entity.id
_entity.type
_entity.pdbx_description
1 polymer ?
#
loop_
_entity_poly.entity_id
_entity_poly.type
_entity_poly.pdbx_seq_one_letter_code
_entity_poly.pdbx_strand_id
1 'polypeptide(L)'
;YGRGDEVLLCLAQCLNDRIDPSRDFVGHIGGDDFLLVLGSEDWRRRLNLLLEDFQNQCRRFYRAEHLEAGCFIALNRQGQRQEFPLLSLSIGVVHLHPEVCATLDASQLAELASQAKHYAKEVIGASVHVIDTTAPGFKPQAAS
;
A
#
# COMPACT_ATOMS: atom_id res chain seq x y z
N TYR A 1 -4.07 16.82 10.97
CA TYR A 1 -2.89 16.77 10.12
C TYR A 1 -3.16 17.51 8.81
N GLY A 2 -2.58 18.70 8.65
CA GLY A 2 -2.91 19.63 7.57
C GLY A 2 -2.22 19.37 6.23
N ARG A 3 -1.50 18.24 6.05
CA ARG A 3 -0.75 17.92 4.82
C ARG A 3 -1.21 16.66 4.12
N GLY A 4 -2.43 16.22 4.39
CA GLY A 4 -2.97 14.99 3.81
C GLY A 4 -2.93 14.98 2.28
N ASP A 5 -3.33 16.09 1.65
CA ASP A 5 -3.33 16.21 0.20
C ASP A 5 -1.91 16.18 -0.40
N GLU A 6 -0.93 16.80 0.28
CA GLU A 6 0.47 16.76 -0.13
C GLU A 6 1.04 15.34 -0.07
N VAL A 7 0.68 14.59 0.97
CA VAL A 7 1.08 13.19 1.13
C VAL A 7 0.50 12.31 0.03
N LEU A 8 -0.78 12.49 -0.29
CA LEU A 8 -1.44 11.73 -1.37
C LEU A 8 -0.84 12.06 -2.73
N LEU A 9 -0.53 13.32 -3.01
CA LEU A 9 0.17 13.72 -4.24
C LEU A 9 1.57 13.10 -4.30
N CYS A 10 2.29 13.07 -3.20
CA CYS A 10 3.60 12.44 -3.10
C CYS A 10 3.50 10.95 -3.43
N LEU A 11 2.53 10.25 -2.86
CA LEU A 11 2.31 8.82 -3.13
C LEU A 11 1.96 8.59 -4.60
N ALA A 12 1.03 9.37 -5.15
CA ALA A 12 0.66 9.27 -6.56
C ALA A 12 1.86 9.45 -7.49
N GLN A 13 2.73 10.38 -7.17
CA GLN A 13 3.94 10.64 -7.94
C GLN A 13 4.93 9.48 -7.85
N CYS A 14 5.15 8.93 -6.65
CA CYS A 14 5.99 7.74 -6.45
C CYS A 14 5.45 6.55 -7.24
N LEU A 15 4.14 6.34 -7.25
CA LEU A 15 3.50 5.27 -8.02
C LEU A 15 3.71 5.46 -9.51
N ASN A 16 3.44 6.65 -10.03
CA ASN A 16 3.60 6.94 -11.46
C ASN A 16 5.04 6.79 -11.94
N ASP A 17 6.02 7.11 -11.10
CA ASP A 17 7.44 6.99 -11.43
C ASP A 17 7.90 5.53 -11.53
N ARG A 18 7.14 4.59 -10.97
CA ARG A 18 7.51 3.17 -10.88
C ARG A 18 6.70 2.26 -11.78
N ILE A 19 5.76 2.79 -12.56
CA ILE A 19 4.97 1.98 -13.48
C ILE A 19 5.48 2.10 -14.92
N ASP A 20 5.23 1.04 -15.68
CA ASP A 20 5.38 1.03 -17.12
C ASP A 20 3.99 1.17 -17.75
N PRO A 21 3.65 2.34 -18.36
CA PRO A 21 2.30 2.57 -18.87
C PRO A 21 1.85 1.56 -19.93
N SER A 22 2.78 0.84 -20.56
CA SER A 22 2.45 -0.16 -21.60
C SER A 22 1.92 -1.48 -21.05
N ARG A 23 2.15 -1.77 -19.75
CA ARG A 23 1.76 -3.05 -19.17
C ARG A 23 1.27 -2.99 -17.72
N ASP A 24 1.41 -1.85 -17.07
CA ASP A 24 0.97 -1.64 -15.70
C ASP A 24 -0.18 -0.64 -15.66
N PHE A 25 -0.89 -0.64 -14.55
CA PHE A 25 -1.98 0.30 -14.31
C PHE A 25 -1.88 0.84 -12.89
N VAL A 26 -2.16 2.12 -12.71
CA VAL A 26 -2.34 2.73 -11.40
C VAL A 26 -3.66 3.50 -11.38
N GLY A 27 -4.41 3.35 -10.31
CA GLY A 27 -5.67 4.05 -10.10
C GLY A 27 -5.80 4.54 -8.68
N HIS A 28 -6.54 5.62 -8.50
CA HIS A 28 -6.91 6.14 -7.19
C HIS A 28 -8.38 5.78 -6.94
N ILE A 29 -8.61 4.93 -5.94
CA ILE A 29 -9.95 4.45 -5.62
C ILE A 29 -10.73 5.48 -4.81
N GLY A 30 -10.06 6.13 -3.87
CA GLY A 30 -10.64 7.17 -3.04
C GLY A 30 -9.91 7.30 -1.71
N GLY A 31 -9.97 8.48 -1.09
CA GLY A 31 -9.24 8.71 0.15
C GLY A 31 -7.76 8.43 0.00
N ASP A 32 -7.25 7.55 0.84
CA ASP A 32 -5.84 7.12 0.84
C ASP A 32 -5.62 5.75 0.17
N ASP A 33 -6.61 5.25 -0.57
CA ASP A 33 -6.56 3.94 -1.23
C ASP A 33 -6.21 4.07 -2.72
N PHE A 34 -5.16 3.36 -3.12
CA PHE A 34 -4.71 3.27 -4.51
C PHE A 34 -4.72 1.82 -4.97
N LEU A 35 -4.89 1.62 -6.26
CA LEU A 35 -4.79 0.31 -6.91
C LEU A 35 -3.61 0.32 -7.89
N LEU A 36 -2.82 -0.72 -7.84
CA LEU A 36 -1.67 -0.90 -8.73
C LEU A 36 -1.75 -2.30 -9.34
N VAL A 37 -1.66 -2.40 -10.65
CA VAL A 37 -1.58 -3.67 -11.37
C VAL A 37 -0.22 -3.73 -12.06
N LEU A 38 0.56 -4.74 -11.72
CA LEU A 38 1.90 -4.94 -12.26
C LEU A 38 1.95 -6.18 -13.13
N GLY A 39 2.37 -6.01 -14.38
CA GLY A 39 2.49 -7.08 -15.36
C GLY A 39 3.92 -7.61 -15.53
N SER A 40 4.75 -7.56 -14.48
CA SER A 40 6.15 -7.99 -14.56
C SER A 40 6.52 -8.95 -13.44
N GLU A 41 7.50 -9.81 -13.70
CA GLU A 41 8.00 -10.78 -12.71
C GLU A 41 8.78 -10.12 -11.57
N ASP A 42 9.35 -8.94 -11.80
CA ASP A 42 10.12 -8.19 -10.79
C ASP A 42 9.25 -7.30 -9.90
N TRP A 43 7.96 -7.58 -9.81
CA TRP A 43 7.01 -6.77 -9.06
C TRP A 43 7.41 -6.56 -7.59
N ARG A 44 7.95 -7.60 -6.95
CA ARG A 44 8.37 -7.52 -5.54
C ARG A 44 9.49 -6.49 -5.35
N ARG A 45 10.49 -6.52 -6.23
CA ARG A 45 11.58 -5.54 -6.21
C ARG A 45 11.05 -4.13 -6.43
N ARG A 46 10.13 -3.97 -7.36
CA ARG A 46 9.50 -2.67 -7.68
C ARG A 46 8.70 -2.12 -6.50
N LEU A 47 7.98 -2.98 -5.78
CA LEU A 47 7.26 -2.58 -4.57
C LEU A 47 8.20 -2.18 -3.44
N ASN A 48 9.31 -2.87 -3.26
CA ASN A 48 10.30 -2.50 -2.25
C ASN A 48 10.93 -1.14 -2.56
N LEU A 49 11.24 -0.88 -3.82
CA LEU A 49 11.74 0.43 -4.27
C LEU A 49 10.69 1.54 -4.05
N LEU A 50 9.43 1.24 -4.29
CA LEU A 50 8.33 2.16 -4.03
C LEU A 50 8.24 2.52 -2.54
N LEU A 51 8.34 1.53 -1.66
CA LEU A 51 8.34 1.77 -0.21
C LEU A 51 9.50 2.68 0.21
N GLU A 52 10.70 2.42 -0.29
CA GLU A 52 11.87 3.25 0.00
C GLU A 52 11.70 4.68 -0.50
N ASP A 53 11.24 4.86 -1.73
CA ASP A 53 10.99 6.17 -2.32
C ASP A 53 9.97 6.96 -1.50
N PHE A 54 8.86 6.33 -1.15
CA PHE A 54 7.82 6.98 -0.38
C PHE A 54 8.31 7.39 1.00
N GLN A 55 9.03 6.51 1.70
CA GLN A 55 9.61 6.83 3.00
C GLN A 55 10.58 8.02 2.90
N ASN A 56 11.46 8.01 1.90
CA ASN A 56 12.41 9.10 1.70
C ASN A 56 11.73 10.42 1.37
N GLN A 57 10.71 10.40 0.52
CA GLN A 57 9.95 11.59 0.15
C GLN A 57 9.14 12.13 1.33
N CYS A 58 8.61 11.27 2.18
CA CYS A 58 7.83 11.67 3.34
C CYS A 58 8.64 12.37 4.43
N ARG A 59 9.97 12.22 4.44
CA ARG A 59 10.83 12.89 5.43
C ARG A 59 10.63 14.41 5.43
N ARG A 60 10.34 15.01 4.30
CA ARG A 60 10.10 16.47 4.16
C ARG A 60 8.86 16.97 4.90
N PHE A 61 7.94 16.06 5.30
CA PHE A 61 6.72 16.43 6.02
C PHE A 61 6.93 16.49 7.54
N TYR A 62 8.12 16.15 8.03
CA TYR A 62 8.43 16.08 9.44
C TYR A 62 9.62 16.97 9.79
N ARG A 63 9.64 17.42 11.05
CA ARG A 63 10.81 18.08 11.62
C ARG A 63 11.88 17.04 11.97
N ALA A 64 13.15 17.49 12.07
CA ALA A 64 14.28 16.62 12.37
C ALA A 64 14.09 15.84 13.68
N GLU A 65 13.55 16.47 14.71
CA GLU A 65 13.27 15.84 16.00
C GLU A 65 12.26 14.71 15.90
N HIS A 66 11.23 14.83 15.02
CA HIS A 66 10.27 13.76 14.79
C HIS A 66 10.91 12.59 14.05
N LEU A 67 11.80 12.86 13.10
CA LEU A 67 12.53 11.82 12.37
C LEU A 67 13.43 11.02 13.28
N GLU A 68 14.16 11.70 14.20
CA GLU A 68 15.02 11.03 15.17
C GLU A 68 14.23 10.18 16.16
N ALA A 69 13.07 10.68 16.61
CA ALA A 69 12.22 9.96 17.55
C ALA A 69 11.43 8.81 16.89
N GLY A 70 11.28 8.82 15.55
CA GLY A 70 10.45 7.86 14.84
C GLY A 70 8.95 8.04 15.02
N CYS A 71 8.53 9.16 15.60
CA CYS A 71 7.14 9.51 15.86
C CYS A 71 6.96 11.02 15.94
N PHE A 72 5.72 11.47 15.93
CA PHE A 72 5.40 12.87 16.23
C PHE A 72 4.31 12.92 17.31
N ILE A 73 4.32 14.04 18.06
CA ILE A 73 3.37 14.27 19.14
C ILE A 73 2.34 15.30 18.67
N ALA A 74 1.08 14.97 18.81
CA ALA A 74 -0.03 15.86 18.47
C ALA A 74 -1.19 15.68 19.46
N LEU A 75 -2.14 16.60 19.43
CA LEU A 75 -3.35 16.47 20.23
C LEU A 75 -4.32 15.52 19.49
N ASN A 76 -4.89 14.56 20.24
CA ASN A 76 -5.95 13.71 19.73
C ASN A 76 -7.30 14.46 19.72
N ARG A 77 -8.37 13.79 19.32
CA ARG A 77 -9.72 14.38 19.25
C ARG A 77 -10.25 14.84 20.62
N GLN A 78 -9.72 14.29 21.72
CA GLN A 78 -10.07 14.66 23.08
C GLN A 78 -9.16 15.76 23.65
N GLY A 79 -8.24 16.33 22.85
CA GLY A 79 -7.31 17.35 23.27
C GLY A 79 -6.12 16.84 24.10
N GLN A 80 -5.91 15.53 24.16
CA GLN A 80 -4.80 14.91 24.89
C GLN A 80 -3.58 14.76 24.00
N ARG A 81 -2.38 14.90 24.57
CA ARG A 81 -1.13 14.63 23.85
C ARG A 81 -1.03 13.14 23.56
N GLN A 82 -0.74 12.79 22.29
CA GLN A 82 -0.59 11.43 21.85
C GLN A 82 0.58 11.33 20.88
N GLU A 83 1.34 10.24 20.99
CA GLU A 83 2.38 9.90 20.03
C GLU A 83 1.75 9.19 18.82
N PHE A 84 2.09 9.67 17.63
CA PHE A 84 1.68 9.04 16.36
C PHE A 84 2.92 8.54 15.63
N PRO A 85 2.89 7.34 15.05
CA PRO A 85 3.98 6.87 14.22
C PRO A 85 4.12 7.75 12.99
N LEU A 86 5.32 7.78 12.42
CA LEU A 86 5.53 8.44 11.14
C LEU A 86 4.72 7.74 10.04
N LEU A 87 4.36 8.50 9.01
CA LEU A 87 3.65 7.98 7.86
C LEU A 87 4.40 6.79 7.24
N SER A 88 3.66 5.77 6.92
CA SER A 88 4.17 4.59 6.24
C SER A 88 3.15 4.09 5.22
N LEU A 89 3.62 3.27 4.30
CA LEU A 89 2.81 2.69 3.24
C LEU A 89 2.59 1.21 3.54
N SER A 90 1.33 0.80 3.53
CA SER A 90 0.94 -0.61 3.63
C SER A 90 0.47 -1.08 2.27
N ILE A 91 1.05 -2.17 1.78
CA ILE A 91 0.73 -2.73 0.47
C ILE A 91 0.20 -4.14 0.62
N GLY A 92 -1.06 -4.33 0.26
CA GLY A 92 -1.64 -5.64 0.08
C GLY A 92 -1.44 -6.10 -1.37
N VAL A 93 -0.92 -7.29 -1.56
CA VAL A 93 -0.63 -7.84 -2.89
C VAL A 93 -1.42 -9.12 -3.10
N VAL A 94 -2.05 -9.23 -4.26
CA VAL A 94 -2.60 -10.50 -4.75
C VAL A 94 -1.74 -10.91 -5.95
N HIS A 95 -0.96 -11.98 -5.77
CA HIS A 95 -0.13 -12.54 -6.83
C HIS A 95 -0.94 -13.57 -7.59
N LEU A 96 -1.36 -13.23 -8.79
CA LEU A 96 -2.30 -14.03 -9.59
C LEU A 96 -1.55 -15.00 -10.49
N HIS A 97 -1.89 -16.29 -10.37
CA HIS A 97 -1.55 -17.27 -11.38
C HIS A 97 -2.55 -17.17 -12.56
N PRO A 98 -2.10 -17.27 -13.81
CA PRO A 98 -3.02 -17.14 -14.97
C PRO A 98 -4.24 -18.06 -14.92
N GLU A 99 -4.07 -19.31 -14.50
CA GLU A 99 -5.18 -20.27 -14.39
C GLU A 99 -6.19 -19.87 -13.31
N VAL A 100 -5.70 -19.37 -12.18
CA VAL A 100 -6.57 -18.89 -11.08
C VAL A 100 -7.27 -17.60 -11.50
N CYS A 101 -6.55 -16.70 -12.16
CA CYS A 101 -7.12 -15.44 -12.65
C CYS A 101 -8.33 -15.68 -13.57
N ALA A 102 -8.26 -16.69 -14.42
CA ALA A 102 -9.37 -17.06 -15.32
C ALA A 102 -10.61 -17.55 -14.57
N THR A 103 -10.47 -18.03 -13.33
CA THR A 103 -11.59 -18.55 -12.50
C THR A 103 -12.17 -17.52 -11.56
N LEU A 104 -11.50 -16.38 -11.37
CA LEU A 104 -11.95 -15.32 -10.45
C LEU A 104 -12.84 -14.32 -11.18
N ASP A 105 -13.95 -13.96 -10.54
CA ASP A 105 -14.71 -12.79 -10.96
C ASP A 105 -14.16 -11.51 -10.27
N ALA A 106 -14.68 -10.37 -10.70
CA ALA A 106 -14.23 -9.07 -10.16
C ALA A 106 -14.48 -8.96 -8.65
N SER A 107 -15.58 -9.52 -8.16
CA SER A 107 -15.93 -9.50 -6.73
C SER A 107 -14.94 -10.32 -5.89
N GLN A 108 -14.59 -11.52 -6.35
CA GLN A 108 -13.61 -12.37 -5.69
C GLN A 108 -12.23 -11.72 -5.67
N LEU A 109 -11.81 -11.11 -6.76
CA LEU A 109 -10.53 -10.39 -6.84
C LEU A 109 -10.50 -9.20 -5.87
N ALA A 110 -11.57 -8.42 -5.82
CA ALA A 110 -11.69 -7.30 -4.91
C ALA A 110 -11.63 -7.75 -3.44
N GLU A 111 -12.24 -8.89 -3.11
CA GLU A 111 -12.21 -9.46 -1.77
C GLU A 111 -10.78 -9.87 -1.38
N LEU A 112 -10.05 -10.54 -2.27
CA LEU A 112 -8.64 -10.91 -2.02
C LEU A 112 -7.77 -9.66 -1.82
N ALA A 113 -7.94 -8.63 -2.64
CA ALA A 113 -7.20 -7.37 -2.51
C ALA A 113 -7.51 -6.68 -1.17
N SER A 114 -8.77 -6.67 -0.76
CA SER A 114 -9.20 -6.11 0.53
C SER A 114 -8.58 -6.86 1.71
N GLN A 115 -8.56 -8.19 1.67
CA GLN A 115 -7.93 -9.02 2.70
C GLN A 115 -6.43 -8.76 2.80
N ALA A 116 -5.73 -8.72 1.67
CA ALA A 116 -4.30 -8.44 1.63
C ALA A 116 -3.98 -7.07 2.24
N LYS A 117 -4.76 -6.06 1.89
CA LYS A 117 -4.63 -4.71 2.46
C LYS A 117 -4.87 -4.71 3.96
N HIS A 118 -5.90 -5.39 4.42
CA HIS A 118 -6.24 -5.48 5.84
C HIS A 118 -5.07 -6.06 6.65
N TYR A 119 -4.49 -7.17 6.21
CA TYR A 119 -3.35 -7.78 6.89
C TYR A 119 -2.10 -6.90 6.82
N ALA A 120 -1.85 -6.23 5.71
CA ALA A 120 -0.72 -5.31 5.61
C ALA A 120 -0.82 -4.16 6.62
N LYS A 121 -2.04 -3.65 6.87
CA LYS A 121 -2.29 -2.56 7.82
C LYS A 121 -2.14 -2.96 9.29
N GLU A 122 -2.18 -4.25 9.61
CA GLU A 122 -1.96 -4.73 10.98
C GLU A 122 -0.52 -4.56 11.45
N VAL A 123 0.42 -4.42 10.52
CA VAL A 123 1.83 -4.21 10.82
C VAL A 123 2.11 -2.71 10.95
N ILE A 124 2.71 -2.30 12.06
CA ILE A 124 3.14 -0.92 12.27
C ILE A 124 4.35 -0.63 11.38
N GLY A 125 4.28 0.47 10.65
CA GLY A 125 5.32 0.86 9.71
C GLY A 125 5.04 0.35 8.30
N ALA A 126 6.05 0.49 7.42
CA ALA A 126 5.93 0.04 6.04
C ALA A 126 5.86 -1.49 5.96
N SER A 127 4.90 -1.99 5.22
CA SER A 127 4.69 -3.44 5.13
C SER A 127 4.16 -3.85 3.76
N VAL A 128 4.47 -5.09 3.40
CA VAL A 128 3.90 -5.77 2.23
C VAL A 128 3.34 -7.11 2.70
N HIS A 129 2.06 -7.34 2.44
CA HIS A 129 1.43 -8.63 2.69
C HIS A 129 0.96 -9.22 1.36
N VAL A 130 1.36 -10.45 1.09
CA VAL A 130 1.09 -11.13 -0.18
C VAL A 130 0.13 -12.30 0.03
N ILE A 131 -0.96 -12.29 -0.73
CA ILE A 131 -1.78 -13.47 -0.94
C ILE A 131 -1.33 -14.08 -2.27
N ASP A 132 -0.74 -15.27 -2.20
CA ASP A 132 -0.14 -15.93 -3.35
C ASP A 132 -1.07 -17.01 -3.89
N THR A 133 -1.74 -16.71 -5.00
CA THR A 133 -2.63 -17.67 -5.67
C THR A 133 -1.87 -18.75 -6.43
N THR A 134 -0.56 -18.62 -6.54
CA THR A 134 0.30 -19.65 -7.15
C THR A 134 0.68 -20.74 -6.16
N ALA A 135 0.39 -20.54 -4.85
CA ALA A 135 0.72 -21.50 -3.81
C ALA A 135 -0.12 -22.79 -3.96
N PRO A 136 0.49 -23.97 -3.72
CA PRO A 136 -0.27 -25.23 -3.75
C PRO A 136 -1.44 -25.19 -2.75
N GLY A 137 -2.60 -25.65 -3.18
CA GLY A 137 -3.79 -25.72 -2.33
C GLY A 137 -4.56 -24.42 -2.17
N PHE A 138 -4.16 -23.34 -2.89
CA PHE A 138 -4.95 -22.12 -2.89
C PHE A 138 -6.35 -22.37 -3.42
N LYS A 139 -7.37 -21.93 -2.67
CA LYS A 139 -8.77 -21.97 -3.07
C LYS A 139 -9.41 -20.61 -2.83
N PRO A 140 -9.95 -19.96 -3.87
CA PRO A 140 -10.68 -18.71 -3.67
C PRO A 140 -11.96 -19.00 -2.86
N GLN A 141 -12.25 -18.13 -1.91
CA GLN A 141 -13.52 -18.21 -1.20
C GLN A 141 -14.66 -17.72 -2.10
N ALA A 142 -15.82 -18.35 -1.96
CA ALA A 142 -17.02 -17.88 -2.65
C ALA A 142 -17.38 -16.47 -2.13
N ALA A 143 -17.69 -15.56 -3.05
CA ALA A 143 -18.18 -14.22 -2.69
C ALA A 143 -19.53 -14.37 -1.97
N SER A 144 -19.63 -13.80 -0.78
CA SER A 144 -20.88 -13.77 -0.01
C SER A 144 -21.77 -12.62 -0.42
#